data_1a010ae0f5f500bfba1f4a0643bf937e
#
_entry.id   1a010ae0f5f500bfba1f4a0643bf937e
#
_cell.length_a   1.000
_cell.length_b   1.000
_cell.length_c   1.000
_cell.angle_alpha   90.00
_cell.angle_beta   90.00
_cell.angle_gamma   90.00
#
_symmetry.space_group_name_H-M   'P 1'
#
loop_
_entity.id
_entity.type
_entity.pdbx_description
1 polymer ?
#
loop_
_entity_poly.entity_id
_entity_poly.type
_entity_poly.pdbx_seq_one_letter_code
_entity_poly.pdbx_strand_id
1 'polypeptide(L)'
;MPITPQEALQRTIEHREVFHDEMLHIVRLIMSGECSPVMMAALITGLRVKKETIGEITAAAQVMREVSTKVPVADTTHLVDIVGTGGDGSHTFNISTCSMFVVAAAGAKVSKHGGRSVSSKSGSADVLESLGVNINLKPEQIAKCIADVGIGFMFAPNHHPAMKNVAPVRKELGIKTIFNILGPLTNPAGAPNILMGVFHPDLVGIQVRALQRLGAEHALVVYGRDGMDEISLGAATMVGELRDGEVREYELHPEDFGMAMSSNRALRVETPDQSKEMLLGVLDNQPGPARDIVLLNAGAALYAAGVTDSIAAGIERSRVALDSGAAKAKLAELVAASKAAA
;
A
#
# COMPACT_ATOMS: atom_id res chain seq x y z
N MET A 1 15.22 -13.19 30.57
CA MET A 1 13.83 -12.70 30.72
C MET A 1 13.52 -11.83 29.51
N PRO A 2 12.30 -11.81 29.00
CA PRO A 2 11.93 -10.88 27.92
C PRO A 2 12.07 -9.43 28.42
N ILE A 3 12.38 -8.51 27.51
CA ILE A 3 12.50 -7.08 27.83
C ILE A 3 11.17 -6.53 28.37
N THR A 4 11.23 -5.68 29.38
CA THR A 4 10.04 -4.98 29.88
C THR A 4 9.74 -3.74 29.01
N PRO A 5 8.48 -3.26 28.98
CA PRO A 5 8.14 -2.00 28.31
C PRO A 5 8.96 -0.79 28.80
N GLN A 6 9.31 -0.75 30.08
CA GLN A 6 10.14 0.31 30.67
C GLN A 6 11.58 0.27 30.13
N GLU A 7 12.18 -0.93 30.05
CA GLU A 7 13.52 -1.10 29.49
C GLU A 7 13.56 -0.76 27.99
N ALA A 8 12.51 -1.15 27.24
CA ALA A 8 12.37 -0.79 25.84
C ALA A 8 12.25 0.73 25.68
N LEU A 9 11.43 1.40 26.52
CA LEU A 9 11.30 2.84 26.53
C LEU A 9 12.62 3.52 26.84
N GLN A 10 13.36 3.04 27.86
CA GLN A 10 14.67 3.59 28.20
C GLN A 10 15.64 3.51 27.00
N ARG A 11 15.65 2.41 26.24
CA ARG A 11 16.46 2.31 25.01
C ARG A 11 16.06 3.34 23.97
N THR A 12 14.76 3.58 23.75
CA THR A 12 14.34 4.59 22.78
C THR A 12 14.77 6.00 23.17
N ILE A 13 14.76 6.33 24.47
CA ILE A 13 15.22 7.60 25.02
C ILE A 13 16.74 7.76 24.83
N GLU A 14 17.49 6.67 24.95
CA GLU A 14 18.94 6.63 24.76
C GLU A 14 19.34 6.51 23.28
N HIS A 15 18.42 6.60 22.33
CA HIS A 15 18.61 6.39 20.89
C HIS A 15 19.25 5.02 20.55
N ARG A 16 18.96 4.01 21.35
CA ARG A 16 19.43 2.63 21.17
C ARG A 16 18.34 1.79 20.53
N GLU A 17 18.75 0.82 19.73
CA GLU A 17 17.82 -0.13 19.10
C GLU A 17 17.16 -1.06 20.13
N VAL A 18 15.88 -1.30 19.97
CA VAL A 18 15.16 -2.44 20.56
C VAL A 18 15.38 -3.61 19.60
N PHE A 19 16.10 -4.63 20.02
CA PHE A 19 16.47 -5.74 19.16
C PHE A 19 15.22 -6.50 18.66
N HIS A 20 15.36 -7.18 17.53
CA HIS A 20 14.25 -7.81 16.80
C HIS A 20 13.32 -8.64 17.73
N ASP A 21 13.89 -9.60 18.50
CA ASP A 21 13.09 -10.47 19.38
C ASP A 21 12.43 -9.71 20.53
N GLU A 22 13.10 -8.68 21.03
CA GLU A 22 12.55 -7.79 22.06
C GLU A 22 11.40 -6.95 21.49
N MET A 23 11.57 -6.44 20.27
CA MET A 23 10.53 -5.67 19.57
C MET A 23 9.31 -6.52 19.23
N LEU A 24 9.50 -7.80 18.84
CA LEU A 24 8.39 -8.76 18.70
C LEU A 24 7.58 -8.87 20.01
N HIS A 25 8.27 -9.01 21.16
CA HIS A 25 7.60 -9.08 22.44
C HIS A 25 6.82 -7.80 22.78
N ILE A 26 7.45 -6.64 22.64
CA ILE A 26 6.82 -5.34 22.93
C ILE A 26 5.59 -5.10 22.05
N VAL A 27 5.70 -5.38 20.74
CA VAL A 27 4.56 -5.19 19.83
C VAL A 27 3.43 -6.18 20.13
N ARG A 28 3.72 -7.42 20.55
CA ARG A 28 2.66 -8.36 21.00
C ARG A 28 1.93 -7.83 22.22
N LEU A 29 2.62 -7.25 23.22
CA LEU A 29 1.98 -6.61 24.38
C LEU A 29 1.10 -5.41 23.97
N ILE A 30 1.53 -4.64 22.98
CA ILE A 30 0.74 -3.53 22.43
C ILE A 30 -0.51 -4.07 21.73
N MET A 31 -0.34 -5.05 20.85
CA MET A 31 -1.45 -5.58 20.03
C MET A 31 -2.45 -6.41 20.83
N SER A 32 -2.03 -7.09 21.91
CA SER A 32 -2.94 -7.79 22.82
C SER A 32 -3.72 -6.87 23.77
N GLY A 33 -3.27 -5.60 23.92
CA GLY A 33 -3.84 -4.64 24.85
C GLY A 33 -3.30 -4.76 26.29
N GLU A 34 -2.25 -5.55 26.50
CA GLU A 34 -1.58 -5.68 27.81
C GLU A 34 -0.68 -4.48 28.12
N CYS A 35 -0.28 -3.72 27.11
CA CYS A 35 0.45 -2.46 27.30
C CYS A 35 -0.52 -1.32 27.61
N SER A 36 -0.29 -0.60 28.71
CA SER A 36 -1.15 0.53 29.08
C SER A 36 -1.09 1.65 28.03
N PRO A 37 -2.18 2.43 27.82
CA PRO A 37 -2.19 3.53 26.86
C PRO A 37 -1.05 4.54 27.04
N VAL A 38 -0.70 4.86 28.29
CA VAL A 38 0.40 5.79 28.63
C VAL A 38 1.74 5.21 28.19
N MET A 39 2.00 3.94 28.48
CA MET A 39 3.24 3.27 28.08
C MET A 39 3.32 3.11 26.57
N MET A 40 2.20 2.74 25.93
CA MET A 40 2.10 2.65 24.47
C MET A 40 2.43 4.00 23.81
N ALA A 41 1.82 5.09 24.28
CA ALA A 41 2.09 6.43 23.76
C ALA A 41 3.56 6.80 23.89
N ALA A 42 4.17 6.52 25.05
CA ALA A 42 5.59 6.80 25.28
C ALA A 42 6.50 5.98 24.33
N LEU A 43 6.23 4.67 24.19
CA LEU A 43 7.02 3.79 23.32
C LEU A 43 6.95 4.19 21.85
N ILE A 44 5.74 4.38 21.29
CA ILE A 44 5.60 4.72 19.86
C ILE A 44 6.09 6.13 19.53
N THR A 45 6.03 7.05 20.50
CA THR A 45 6.64 8.38 20.38
C THR A 45 8.16 8.30 20.48
N GLY A 46 8.69 7.53 21.45
CA GLY A 46 10.13 7.29 21.58
C GLY A 46 10.76 6.66 20.34
N LEU A 47 10.12 5.63 19.78
CA LEU A 47 10.52 5.01 18.50
C LEU A 47 10.57 6.05 17.38
N ARG A 48 9.54 6.88 17.25
CA ARG A 48 9.48 7.95 16.23
C ARG A 48 10.57 9.00 16.39
N VAL A 49 10.86 9.43 17.61
CA VAL A 49 11.92 10.41 17.91
C VAL A 49 13.30 9.84 17.62
N LYS A 50 13.52 8.60 18.03
CA LYS A 50 14.76 7.87 17.77
C LYS A 50 15.00 7.62 16.27
N LYS A 51 13.95 7.55 15.49
CA LYS A 51 13.82 6.95 14.14
C LYS A 51 13.93 5.42 14.22
N GLU A 52 12.92 4.76 13.73
CA GLU A 52 12.77 3.31 13.73
C GLU A 52 13.83 2.64 12.85
N THR A 53 14.47 1.59 13.35
CA THR A 53 15.39 0.77 12.55
C THR A 53 14.63 -0.22 11.65
N ILE A 54 15.29 -0.73 10.61
CA ILE A 54 14.71 -1.78 9.74
C ILE A 54 14.34 -3.01 10.59
N GLY A 55 15.14 -3.36 11.61
CA GLY A 55 14.85 -4.46 12.53
C GLY A 55 13.57 -4.26 13.32
N GLU A 56 13.37 -3.09 13.88
CA GLU A 56 12.17 -2.72 14.64
C GLU A 56 10.92 -2.70 13.76
N ILE A 57 11.02 -2.13 12.56
CA ILE A 57 9.91 -2.11 11.57
C ILE A 57 9.54 -3.52 11.15
N THR A 58 10.54 -4.35 10.84
CA THR A 58 10.32 -5.74 10.42
C THR A 58 9.64 -6.55 11.52
N ALA A 59 10.10 -6.45 12.77
CA ALA A 59 9.49 -7.12 13.91
C ALA A 59 8.04 -6.68 14.14
N ALA A 60 7.78 -5.38 14.08
CA ALA A 60 6.42 -4.85 14.23
C ALA A 60 5.49 -5.32 13.11
N ALA A 61 5.94 -5.31 11.87
CA ALA A 61 5.17 -5.83 10.72
C ALA A 61 4.91 -7.33 10.85
N GLN A 62 5.88 -8.10 11.34
CA GLN A 62 5.72 -9.54 11.57
C GLN A 62 4.60 -9.81 12.57
N VAL A 63 4.60 -9.14 13.73
CA VAL A 63 3.52 -9.31 14.72
C VAL A 63 2.16 -8.89 14.14
N MET A 64 2.10 -7.78 13.41
CA MET A 64 0.84 -7.38 12.76
C MET A 64 0.36 -8.42 11.75
N ARG A 65 1.25 -9.04 10.98
CA ARG A 65 0.93 -10.18 10.12
C ARG A 65 0.43 -11.38 10.93
N GLU A 66 1.07 -11.72 12.06
CA GLU A 66 0.67 -12.85 12.93
C GLU A 66 -0.76 -12.70 13.42
N VAL A 67 -1.16 -11.50 13.88
CA VAL A 67 -2.47 -11.23 14.47
C VAL A 67 -3.53 -10.78 13.48
N SER A 68 -3.22 -10.72 12.18
CA SER A 68 -4.18 -10.32 11.14
C SER A 68 -5.10 -11.46 10.75
N THR A 69 -6.33 -11.10 10.34
CA THR A 69 -7.27 -12.02 9.70
C THR A 69 -6.82 -12.27 8.26
N LYS A 70 -6.33 -13.48 7.98
CA LYS A 70 -5.74 -13.87 6.69
C LYS A 70 -6.79 -14.08 5.60
N VAL A 71 -6.40 -13.80 4.35
CA VAL A 71 -7.17 -14.14 3.14
C VAL A 71 -6.49 -15.34 2.47
N PRO A 72 -7.16 -16.50 2.35
CA PRO A 72 -6.55 -17.75 1.85
C PRO A 72 -6.51 -17.77 0.32
N VAL A 73 -5.52 -17.09 -0.29
CA VAL A 73 -5.31 -17.11 -1.74
C VAL A 73 -4.53 -18.37 -2.11
N ALA A 74 -5.15 -19.25 -2.92
CA ALA A 74 -4.57 -20.53 -3.28
C ALA A 74 -3.45 -20.41 -4.34
N ASP A 75 -3.59 -19.46 -5.27
CA ASP A 75 -2.62 -19.23 -6.35
C ASP A 75 -2.12 -17.80 -6.30
N THR A 76 -0.89 -17.64 -5.86
CA THR A 76 -0.20 -16.35 -5.73
C THR A 76 0.63 -15.97 -6.97
N THR A 77 0.56 -16.73 -8.05
CA THR A 77 1.22 -16.40 -9.32
C THR A 77 0.74 -15.05 -9.81
N HIS A 78 1.68 -14.13 -10.04
CA HIS A 78 1.42 -12.73 -10.42
C HIS A 78 0.52 -11.96 -9.44
N LEU A 79 0.42 -12.39 -8.17
CA LEU A 79 -0.31 -11.68 -7.14
C LEU A 79 0.50 -10.47 -6.68
N VAL A 80 -0.10 -9.29 -6.73
CA VAL A 80 0.54 -8.01 -6.36
C VAL A 80 -0.35 -7.19 -5.45
N ASP A 81 0.24 -6.52 -4.46
CA ASP A 81 -0.41 -5.40 -3.75
C ASP A 81 0.02 -4.07 -4.38
N ILE A 82 -0.92 -3.16 -4.53
CA ILE A 82 -0.67 -1.79 -4.99
C ILE A 82 -1.13 -0.86 -3.88
N VAL A 83 -0.21 -0.37 -3.07
CA VAL A 83 -0.53 0.29 -1.80
C VAL A 83 0.39 1.48 -1.56
N GLY A 84 -0.08 2.48 -0.82
CA GLY A 84 0.74 3.58 -0.31
C GLY A 84 0.64 3.67 1.21
N THR A 85 1.61 4.33 1.82
CA THR A 85 1.54 4.68 3.25
C THR A 85 0.46 5.72 3.52
N GLY A 86 0.05 6.44 2.49
CA GLY A 86 -0.79 7.63 2.62
C GLY A 86 -0.08 8.76 3.37
N GLY A 87 -0.80 9.85 3.59
CA GLY A 87 -0.27 10.96 4.39
C GLY A 87 0.80 11.82 3.70
N ASP A 88 0.87 11.75 2.39
CA ASP A 88 1.75 12.53 1.50
C ASP A 88 1.28 14.00 1.33
N GLY A 89 0.00 14.28 1.62
CA GLY A 89 -0.59 15.62 1.48
C GLY A 89 -0.87 16.05 0.04
N SER A 90 -0.74 15.16 -0.94
CA SER A 90 -0.93 15.48 -2.37
C SER A 90 -2.40 15.70 -2.73
N HIS A 91 -3.33 15.05 -1.99
CA HIS A 91 -4.79 15.11 -2.21
C HIS A 91 -5.19 14.72 -3.64
N THR A 92 -4.46 13.80 -4.28
CA THR A 92 -4.78 13.30 -5.61
C THR A 92 -5.96 12.33 -5.59
N PHE A 93 -6.56 12.10 -6.77
CA PHE A 93 -7.51 11.00 -6.91
C PHE A 93 -6.83 9.66 -6.59
N ASN A 94 -7.63 8.61 -6.42
CA ASN A 94 -7.12 7.31 -5.97
C ASN A 94 -6.39 6.56 -7.11
N ILE A 95 -5.15 7.00 -7.42
CA ILE A 95 -4.30 6.49 -8.52
C ILE A 95 -4.09 4.98 -8.38
N SER A 96 -3.63 4.51 -7.22
CA SER A 96 -3.39 3.09 -6.98
C SER A 96 -4.66 2.23 -7.06
N THR A 97 -5.83 2.80 -6.68
CA THR A 97 -7.12 2.12 -6.80
C THR A 97 -7.58 2.04 -8.26
N CYS A 98 -7.33 3.08 -9.05
CA CYS A 98 -7.57 3.05 -10.49
C CYS A 98 -6.65 2.03 -11.17
N SER A 99 -5.37 2.04 -10.84
CA SER A 99 -4.34 1.15 -11.38
C SER A 99 -4.68 -0.32 -11.18
N MET A 100 -5.33 -0.71 -10.08
CA MET A 100 -5.66 -2.11 -9.82
C MET A 100 -6.57 -2.72 -10.89
N PHE A 101 -7.50 -1.95 -11.48
CA PHE A 101 -8.38 -2.44 -12.55
C PHE A 101 -7.59 -2.66 -13.85
N VAL A 102 -6.67 -1.75 -14.15
CA VAL A 102 -5.79 -1.84 -15.32
C VAL A 102 -4.84 -3.04 -15.19
N VAL A 103 -4.22 -3.20 -14.02
CA VAL A 103 -3.29 -4.28 -13.71
C VAL A 103 -3.97 -5.65 -13.79
N ALA A 104 -5.19 -5.77 -13.26
CA ALA A 104 -5.95 -7.01 -13.35
C ALA A 104 -6.39 -7.32 -14.79
N ALA A 105 -6.82 -6.30 -15.56
CA ALA A 105 -7.16 -6.48 -16.97
C ALA A 105 -5.94 -6.86 -17.82
N ALA A 106 -4.75 -6.45 -17.41
CA ALA A 106 -3.49 -6.77 -18.07
C ALA A 106 -2.89 -8.12 -17.66
N GLY A 107 -3.55 -8.90 -16.78
CA GLY A 107 -3.21 -10.30 -16.50
C GLY A 107 -2.51 -10.58 -15.18
N ALA A 108 -2.37 -9.61 -14.28
CA ALA A 108 -1.98 -9.85 -12.89
C ALA A 108 -3.20 -10.15 -12.01
N LYS A 109 -2.95 -10.61 -10.79
CA LYS A 109 -3.94 -10.67 -9.72
C LYS A 109 -3.63 -9.56 -8.70
N VAL A 110 -4.63 -8.81 -8.27
CA VAL A 110 -4.44 -7.73 -7.32
C VAL A 110 -5.13 -8.06 -6.00
N SER A 111 -4.35 -8.12 -4.93
CA SER A 111 -4.84 -8.21 -3.56
C SER A 111 -4.62 -6.86 -2.86
N LYS A 112 -5.51 -5.90 -3.15
CA LYS A 112 -5.34 -4.55 -2.64
C LYS A 112 -5.72 -4.44 -1.18
N HIS A 113 -4.76 -4.04 -0.35
CA HIS A 113 -4.98 -3.71 1.05
C HIS A 113 -5.15 -2.19 1.20
N GLY A 114 -6.18 -1.76 1.91
CA GLY A 114 -6.44 -0.34 2.04
C GLY A 114 -7.53 0.02 3.05
N GLY A 115 -7.65 1.31 3.31
CA GLY A 115 -8.58 1.86 4.30
C GLY A 115 -9.34 3.07 3.81
N ARG A 116 -10.08 3.68 4.75
CA ARG A 116 -10.64 5.02 4.56
C ARG A 116 -9.55 6.06 4.71
N SER A 117 -9.79 7.23 4.16
CA SER A 117 -8.87 8.34 4.32
C SER A 117 -8.74 8.77 5.78
N VAL A 118 -7.50 9.05 6.19
CA VAL A 118 -7.19 9.68 7.49
C VAL A 118 -6.76 11.14 7.29
N SER A 119 -6.05 11.43 6.21
CA SER A 119 -5.45 12.75 5.93
C SER A 119 -5.79 13.29 4.54
N SER A 120 -6.15 12.44 3.60
CA SER A 120 -6.59 12.82 2.24
C SER A 120 -8.11 13.02 2.17
N LYS A 121 -8.61 13.45 1.04
CA LYS A 121 -10.05 13.69 0.81
C LYS A 121 -10.83 12.42 0.46
N SER A 122 -10.14 11.38 -0.03
CA SER A 122 -10.73 10.10 -0.44
C SER A 122 -9.73 8.96 -0.21
N GLY A 123 -10.11 7.95 0.57
CA GLY A 123 -9.37 6.71 0.70
C GLY A 123 -9.81 5.67 -0.33
N SER A 124 -9.06 4.58 -0.45
CA SER A 124 -9.40 3.49 -1.38
C SER A 124 -10.78 2.86 -1.08
N ALA A 125 -11.11 2.70 0.20
CA ALA A 125 -12.42 2.19 0.62
C ALA A 125 -13.55 3.15 0.22
N ASP A 126 -13.36 4.46 0.40
CA ASP A 126 -14.38 5.47 0.12
C ASP A 126 -14.75 5.49 -1.37
N VAL A 127 -13.75 5.50 -2.26
CA VAL A 127 -14.00 5.50 -3.70
C VAL A 127 -14.57 4.16 -4.18
N LEU A 128 -14.14 3.01 -3.63
CA LEU A 128 -14.68 1.71 -4.00
C LEU A 128 -16.15 1.55 -3.61
N GLU A 129 -16.54 2.01 -2.41
CA GLU A 129 -17.95 2.06 -2.01
C GLU A 129 -18.79 2.95 -2.95
N SER A 130 -18.25 4.13 -3.31
CA SER A 130 -18.94 5.03 -4.26
C SER A 130 -19.09 4.43 -5.67
N LEU A 131 -18.19 3.53 -6.06
CA LEU A 131 -18.27 2.74 -7.29
C LEU A 131 -19.21 1.54 -7.18
N GLY A 132 -19.73 1.24 -5.98
CA GLY A 132 -20.68 0.16 -5.73
C GLY A 132 -20.06 -1.18 -5.36
N VAL A 133 -18.77 -1.21 -5.03
CA VAL A 133 -18.08 -2.41 -4.52
C VAL A 133 -18.45 -2.62 -3.06
N ASN A 134 -18.80 -3.86 -2.67
CA ASN A 134 -18.92 -4.22 -1.27
C ASN A 134 -17.54 -4.46 -0.66
N ILE A 135 -17.12 -3.56 0.23
CA ILE A 135 -15.81 -3.63 0.91
C ILE A 135 -15.80 -4.49 2.16
N ASN A 136 -16.96 -5.00 2.60
CA ASN A 136 -17.11 -5.75 3.85
C ASN A 136 -17.23 -7.27 3.61
N LEU A 137 -16.46 -7.79 2.67
CA LEU A 137 -16.40 -9.20 2.37
C LEU A 137 -15.61 -9.98 3.45
N LYS A 138 -15.99 -11.25 3.65
CA LYS A 138 -15.22 -12.20 4.45
C LYS A 138 -13.97 -12.66 3.70
N PRO A 139 -12.93 -13.16 4.41
CA PRO A 139 -11.69 -13.59 3.77
C PRO A 139 -11.85 -14.55 2.58
N GLU A 140 -12.72 -15.55 2.72
CA GLU A 140 -12.97 -16.55 1.68
C GLU A 140 -13.66 -15.93 0.44
N GLN A 141 -14.52 -14.94 0.67
CA GLN A 141 -15.20 -14.21 -0.41
C GLN A 141 -14.21 -13.32 -1.17
N ILE A 142 -13.27 -12.68 -0.45
CA ILE A 142 -12.17 -11.91 -1.06
C ILE A 142 -11.28 -12.84 -1.89
N ALA A 143 -10.88 -13.99 -1.33
CA ALA A 143 -10.08 -14.98 -2.05
C ALA A 143 -10.79 -15.45 -3.34
N LYS A 144 -12.11 -15.65 -3.28
CA LYS A 144 -12.93 -15.97 -4.45
C LYS A 144 -12.93 -14.82 -5.48
N CYS A 145 -13.07 -13.57 -5.06
CA CYS A 145 -12.97 -12.43 -5.98
C CYS A 145 -11.59 -12.35 -6.66
N ILE A 146 -10.51 -12.63 -5.94
CA ILE A 146 -9.16 -12.72 -6.53
C ILE A 146 -9.09 -13.84 -7.56
N ALA A 147 -9.65 -15.01 -7.27
CA ALA A 147 -9.62 -16.15 -8.19
C ALA A 147 -10.48 -15.91 -9.45
N ASP A 148 -11.69 -15.38 -9.30
CA ASP A 148 -12.66 -15.30 -10.39
C ASP A 148 -12.50 -14.03 -11.23
N VAL A 149 -12.17 -12.90 -10.57
CA VAL A 149 -12.10 -11.56 -11.20
C VAL A 149 -10.67 -11.08 -11.39
N GLY A 150 -9.74 -11.60 -10.59
CA GLY A 150 -8.36 -11.11 -10.51
C GLY A 150 -8.19 -9.94 -9.55
N ILE A 151 -9.20 -9.55 -8.78
CA ILE A 151 -9.13 -8.44 -7.82
C ILE A 151 -9.82 -8.81 -6.51
N GLY A 152 -9.14 -8.57 -5.39
CA GLY A 152 -9.74 -8.58 -4.07
C GLY A 152 -9.36 -7.32 -3.29
N PHE A 153 -10.33 -6.71 -2.62
CA PHE A 153 -10.10 -5.58 -1.74
C PHE A 153 -10.21 -6.01 -0.28
N MET A 154 -9.16 -5.75 0.48
CA MET A 154 -9.07 -6.06 1.90
C MET A 154 -9.19 -4.76 2.69
N PHE A 155 -10.36 -4.52 3.27
CA PHE A 155 -10.60 -3.35 4.10
C PHE A 155 -9.86 -3.48 5.43
N ALA A 156 -8.84 -2.64 5.64
CA ALA A 156 -7.87 -2.77 6.73
C ALA A 156 -8.49 -2.96 8.13
N PRO A 157 -9.57 -2.27 8.53
CA PRO A 157 -10.22 -2.50 9.84
C PRO A 157 -10.74 -3.92 10.03
N ASN A 158 -11.20 -4.59 8.96
CA ASN A 158 -11.73 -5.95 9.04
C ASN A 158 -10.63 -7.00 9.19
N HIS A 159 -9.41 -6.69 8.74
CA HIS A 159 -8.28 -7.63 8.75
C HIS A 159 -7.29 -7.40 9.89
N HIS A 160 -7.33 -6.25 10.56
CA HIS A 160 -6.44 -5.92 11.66
C HIS A 160 -7.23 -5.58 12.94
N PRO A 161 -8.00 -6.54 13.51
CA PRO A 161 -8.86 -6.27 14.67
C PRO A 161 -8.09 -5.81 15.91
N ALA A 162 -6.83 -6.22 16.07
CA ALA A 162 -5.97 -5.81 17.17
C ALA A 162 -5.64 -4.31 17.17
N MET A 163 -5.78 -3.64 16.00
CA MET A 163 -5.60 -2.18 15.91
C MET A 163 -6.59 -1.38 16.77
N LYS A 164 -7.70 -1.98 17.21
CA LYS A 164 -8.62 -1.35 18.19
C LYS A 164 -7.92 -0.93 19.48
N ASN A 165 -6.86 -1.63 19.89
CA ASN A 165 -6.09 -1.33 21.10
C ASN A 165 -5.15 -0.12 20.87
N VAL A 166 -4.75 0.14 19.64
CA VAL A 166 -3.77 1.17 19.25
C VAL A 166 -4.45 2.46 18.76
N ALA A 167 -5.59 2.32 18.08
CA ALA A 167 -6.27 3.43 17.42
C ALA A 167 -6.62 4.62 18.35
N PRO A 168 -7.11 4.42 19.58
CA PRO A 168 -7.39 5.54 20.49
C PRO A 168 -6.13 6.35 20.84
N VAL A 169 -5.02 5.67 21.15
CA VAL A 169 -3.73 6.30 21.47
C VAL A 169 -3.20 7.10 20.28
N ARG A 170 -3.23 6.52 19.08
CA ARG A 170 -2.80 7.20 17.84
C ARG A 170 -3.66 8.45 17.57
N LYS A 171 -4.97 8.36 17.78
CA LYS A 171 -5.90 9.49 17.58
C LYS A 171 -5.59 10.62 18.55
N GLU A 172 -5.33 10.31 19.82
CA GLU A 172 -5.00 11.31 20.86
C GLU A 172 -3.65 11.97 20.59
N LEU A 173 -2.63 11.20 20.19
CA LEU A 173 -1.31 11.72 19.85
C LEU A 173 -1.33 12.66 18.62
N GLY A 174 -2.15 12.39 17.62
CA GLY A 174 -2.28 13.24 16.42
C GLY A 174 -1.01 13.35 15.56
N ILE A 175 -0.02 12.48 15.76
CA ILE A 175 1.25 12.47 15.03
C ILE A 175 1.44 11.17 14.22
N LYS A 176 2.34 11.22 13.25
CA LYS A 176 2.79 10.00 12.55
C LYS A 176 3.69 9.16 13.47
N THR A 177 3.42 7.87 13.55
CA THR A 177 4.16 6.88 14.36
C THR A 177 4.56 5.71 13.48
N ILE A 178 5.24 4.69 14.03
CA ILE A 178 5.58 3.45 13.33
C ILE A 178 4.36 2.83 12.63
N PHE A 179 3.16 2.91 13.20
CA PHE A 179 1.93 2.37 12.60
C PHE A 179 1.49 3.04 11.29
N ASN A 180 2.05 4.21 10.95
CA ASN A 180 1.77 4.86 9.66
C ASN A 180 2.57 4.25 8.51
N ILE A 181 3.62 3.50 8.81
CA ILE A 181 4.50 2.87 7.82
C ILE A 181 4.36 1.34 7.78
N LEU A 182 3.59 0.75 8.72
CA LEU A 182 3.42 -0.71 8.82
C LEU A 182 2.32 -1.25 7.91
N GLY A 183 1.27 -0.46 7.63
CA GLY A 183 0.12 -0.92 6.84
C GLY A 183 0.50 -1.63 5.55
N PRO A 184 1.32 -1.02 4.67
CA PRO A 184 1.75 -1.64 3.42
C PRO A 184 2.57 -2.94 3.59
N LEU A 185 3.19 -3.15 4.74
CA LEU A 185 3.98 -4.35 5.04
C LEU A 185 3.12 -5.55 5.51
N THR A 186 1.80 -5.36 5.66
CA THR A 186 0.95 -6.29 6.41
C THR A 186 -0.23 -6.82 5.61
N ASN A 187 -0.07 -6.95 4.28
CA ASN A 187 -1.10 -7.46 3.39
C ASN A 187 -1.66 -8.82 3.87
N PRO A 188 -2.98 -8.93 4.13
CA PRO A 188 -3.58 -10.15 4.68
C PRO A 188 -3.57 -11.36 3.73
N ALA A 189 -3.46 -11.13 2.43
CA ALA A 189 -3.35 -12.18 1.42
C ALA A 189 -1.90 -12.68 1.24
N GLY A 190 -0.93 -12.02 1.89
CA GLY A 190 0.47 -12.40 1.78
C GLY A 190 1.04 -12.24 0.37
N ALA A 191 0.62 -11.19 -0.38
CA ALA A 191 1.11 -10.94 -1.72
C ALA A 191 2.65 -10.96 -1.77
N PRO A 192 3.26 -11.80 -2.63
CA PRO A 192 4.72 -11.86 -2.74
C PRO A 192 5.31 -10.65 -3.45
N ASN A 193 4.49 -9.95 -4.25
CA ASN A 193 4.91 -8.80 -5.03
C ASN A 193 4.17 -7.53 -4.58
N ILE A 194 4.85 -6.38 -4.69
CA ILE A 194 4.28 -5.13 -4.21
C ILE A 194 4.80 -3.91 -4.98
N LEU A 195 3.89 -2.99 -5.31
CA LEU A 195 4.20 -1.59 -5.61
C LEU A 195 3.76 -0.76 -4.41
N MET A 196 4.71 -0.16 -3.70
CA MET A 196 4.47 0.58 -2.46
C MET A 196 4.91 2.03 -2.58
N GLY A 197 3.98 2.96 -2.44
CA GLY A 197 4.31 4.37 -2.28
C GLY A 197 4.62 4.74 -0.82
N VAL A 198 5.54 5.66 -0.62
CA VAL A 198 5.92 6.15 0.72
C VAL A 198 5.87 7.68 0.78
N PHE A 199 5.46 8.23 1.94
CA PHE A 199 5.31 9.68 2.12
C PHE A 199 6.62 10.44 2.41
N HIS A 200 7.76 9.77 2.48
CA HIS A 200 9.05 10.39 2.79
C HIS A 200 10.19 9.64 2.10
N PRO A 201 11.19 10.36 1.54
CA PRO A 201 12.28 9.72 0.78
C PRO A 201 13.12 8.73 1.60
N ASP A 202 13.36 9.01 2.89
CA ASP A 202 14.12 8.09 3.76
C ASP A 202 13.45 6.70 3.87
N LEU A 203 12.14 6.62 3.64
CA LEU A 203 11.42 5.36 3.72
C LEU A 203 11.65 4.44 2.52
N VAL A 204 12.12 4.94 1.40
CA VAL A 204 12.36 4.11 0.19
C VAL A 204 13.32 2.97 0.52
N GLY A 205 14.52 3.30 0.97
CA GLY A 205 15.55 2.31 1.33
C GLY A 205 15.20 1.48 2.56
N ILE A 206 14.47 2.06 3.53
CA ILE A 206 14.05 1.37 4.76
C ILE A 206 12.99 0.31 4.45
N GLN A 207 11.92 0.69 3.73
CA GLN A 207 10.79 -0.19 3.47
C GLN A 207 11.14 -1.33 2.51
N VAL A 208 11.96 -1.08 1.48
CA VAL A 208 12.38 -2.16 0.58
C VAL A 208 13.20 -3.22 1.30
N ARG A 209 14.05 -2.82 2.26
CA ARG A 209 14.82 -3.78 3.08
C ARG A 209 13.97 -4.46 4.14
N ALA A 210 12.95 -3.80 4.66
CA ALA A 210 11.95 -4.45 5.52
C ALA A 210 11.17 -5.51 4.74
N LEU A 211 10.73 -5.23 3.51
CA LEU A 211 10.08 -6.19 2.61
C LEU A 211 10.99 -7.38 2.30
N GLN A 212 12.29 -7.14 2.02
CA GLN A 212 13.27 -8.21 1.81
C GLN A 212 13.33 -9.16 3.02
N ARG A 213 13.42 -8.61 4.25
CA ARG A 213 13.43 -9.41 5.49
C ARG A 213 12.11 -10.13 5.76
N LEU A 214 11.00 -9.59 5.28
CA LEU A 214 9.67 -10.17 5.39
C LEU A 214 9.36 -11.18 4.29
N GLY A 215 10.31 -11.46 3.37
CA GLY A 215 10.21 -12.50 2.36
C GLY A 215 9.42 -12.10 1.11
N ALA A 216 9.32 -10.80 0.79
CA ALA A 216 8.80 -10.39 -0.51
C ALA A 216 9.71 -10.87 -1.65
N GLU A 217 9.11 -11.22 -2.79
CA GLU A 217 9.85 -11.72 -3.97
C GLU A 217 10.28 -10.56 -4.88
N HIS A 218 9.34 -9.69 -5.24
CA HIS A 218 9.61 -8.51 -6.04
C HIS A 218 8.86 -7.31 -5.47
N ALA A 219 9.58 -6.24 -5.15
CA ALA A 219 9.00 -5.04 -4.58
C ALA A 219 9.58 -3.78 -5.22
N LEU A 220 8.70 -2.82 -5.52
CA LEU A 220 9.07 -1.46 -5.88
C LEU A 220 8.55 -0.54 -4.77
N VAL A 221 9.44 0.08 -4.02
CA VAL A 221 9.11 1.12 -3.05
C VAL A 221 9.43 2.48 -3.66
N VAL A 222 8.43 3.35 -3.80
CA VAL A 222 8.52 4.56 -4.62
C VAL A 222 8.20 5.81 -3.82
N TYR A 223 8.87 6.92 -4.17
CA TYR A 223 8.62 8.25 -3.66
C TYR A 223 8.82 9.28 -4.77
N GLY A 224 7.76 9.96 -5.19
CA GLY A 224 7.85 11.09 -6.10
C GLY A 224 8.55 12.29 -5.43
N ARG A 225 9.55 12.88 -6.09
CA ARG A 225 10.27 14.05 -5.51
C ARG A 225 9.41 15.30 -5.34
N ASP A 226 8.19 15.29 -5.89
CA ASP A 226 7.15 16.29 -5.64
C ASP A 226 6.28 15.98 -4.40
N GLY A 227 6.64 14.94 -3.63
CA GLY A 227 6.03 14.56 -2.37
C GLY A 227 5.01 13.42 -2.45
N MET A 228 4.70 12.92 -3.64
CA MET A 228 3.68 11.88 -3.84
C MET A 228 4.17 10.50 -3.38
N ASP A 229 3.28 9.73 -2.77
CA ASP A 229 3.46 8.30 -2.50
C ASP A 229 3.04 7.41 -3.70
N GLU A 230 3.38 7.86 -4.92
CA GLU A 230 3.15 7.20 -6.21
C GLU A 230 4.34 7.48 -7.15
N ILE A 231 4.44 6.78 -8.28
CA ILE A 231 5.35 7.19 -9.36
C ILE A 231 4.76 8.44 -10.01
N SER A 232 5.49 9.54 -9.92
CA SER A 232 5.01 10.87 -10.32
C SER A 232 5.15 11.12 -11.82
N LEU A 233 4.21 11.91 -12.37
CA LEU A 233 4.40 12.56 -13.69
C LEU A 233 5.03 13.95 -13.58
N GLY A 234 5.06 14.55 -12.38
CA GLY A 234 5.50 15.93 -12.17
C GLY A 234 6.97 16.06 -11.78
N ALA A 235 7.62 14.97 -11.42
CA ALA A 235 9.00 14.95 -10.92
C ALA A 235 9.63 13.57 -11.13
N ALA A 236 10.95 13.49 -10.92
CA ALA A 236 11.63 12.22 -10.75
C ALA A 236 11.04 11.42 -9.58
N THR A 237 11.09 10.11 -9.65
CA THR A 237 10.66 9.20 -8.59
C THR A 237 11.83 8.38 -8.11
N MET A 238 12.11 8.42 -6.80
CA MET A 238 13.05 7.53 -6.16
C MET A 238 12.43 6.13 -6.07
N VAL A 239 13.21 5.12 -6.40
CA VAL A 239 12.79 3.72 -6.38
C VAL A 239 13.78 2.89 -5.57
N GLY A 240 13.27 2.13 -4.60
CA GLY A 240 13.96 1.00 -4.00
C GLY A 240 13.35 -0.29 -4.56
N GLU A 241 14.10 -1.02 -5.34
CA GLU A 241 13.67 -2.26 -5.95
C GLU A 241 14.30 -3.45 -5.21
N LEU A 242 13.45 -4.39 -4.78
CA LEU A 242 13.85 -5.74 -4.40
C LEU A 242 13.52 -6.67 -5.55
N ARG A 243 14.50 -7.36 -6.09
CA ARG A 243 14.32 -8.40 -7.11
C ARG A 243 15.42 -9.45 -6.97
N ASP A 244 15.05 -10.72 -7.10
CA ASP A 244 15.98 -11.85 -7.00
C ASP A 244 16.82 -11.85 -5.70
N GLY A 245 16.23 -11.35 -4.60
CA GLY A 245 16.87 -11.24 -3.29
C GLY A 245 17.81 -10.03 -3.13
N GLU A 246 18.06 -9.25 -4.18
CA GLU A 246 18.90 -8.06 -4.15
C GLU A 246 18.08 -6.77 -4.07
N VAL A 247 18.60 -5.77 -3.35
CA VAL A 247 18.03 -4.43 -3.27
C VAL A 247 18.87 -3.46 -4.09
N ARG A 248 18.21 -2.71 -4.99
CA ARG A 248 18.81 -1.61 -5.78
C ARG A 248 18.03 -0.33 -5.55
N GLU A 249 18.69 0.80 -5.59
CA GLU A 249 18.08 2.13 -5.49
C GLU A 249 18.45 2.95 -6.74
N TYR A 250 17.45 3.56 -7.37
CA TYR A 250 17.61 4.36 -8.59
C TYR A 250 16.48 5.40 -8.72
N GLU A 251 16.52 6.19 -9.78
CA GLU A 251 15.45 7.14 -10.12
C GLU A 251 14.81 6.81 -11.46
N LEU A 252 13.51 7.12 -11.56
CA LEU A 252 12.73 7.06 -12.79
C LEU A 252 12.25 8.47 -13.15
N HIS A 253 12.21 8.77 -14.43
CA HIS A 253 11.57 9.96 -14.97
C HIS A 253 10.43 9.58 -15.93
N PRO A 254 9.30 10.32 -15.96
CA PRO A 254 8.23 10.03 -16.92
C PRO A 254 8.71 10.06 -18.37
N GLU A 255 9.68 10.91 -18.67
CA GLU A 255 10.28 11.06 -20.00
C GLU A 255 11.06 9.81 -20.46
N ASP A 256 11.55 8.97 -19.52
CA ASP A 256 12.19 7.68 -19.84
C ASP A 256 11.20 6.73 -20.54
N PHE A 257 9.91 6.98 -20.39
CA PHE A 257 8.80 6.22 -20.97
C PHE A 257 8.05 6.99 -22.05
N GLY A 258 8.62 8.10 -22.55
CA GLY A 258 7.98 8.94 -23.56
C GLY A 258 6.74 9.70 -23.07
N MET A 259 6.57 9.84 -21.74
CA MET A 259 5.45 10.56 -21.14
C MET A 259 5.85 12.02 -20.88
N ALA A 260 4.96 12.95 -21.22
CA ALA A 260 5.15 14.35 -20.92
C ALA A 260 5.03 14.61 -19.41
N MET A 261 5.92 15.41 -18.87
CA MET A 261 5.82 15.85 -17.49
C MET A 261 4.57 16.70 -17.27
N SER A 262 3.86 16.44 -16.19
CA SER A 262 2.63 17.14 -15.81
C SER A 262 2.57 17.36 -14.31
N SER A 263 2.17 18.58 -13.90
CA SER A 263 2.01 18.93 -12.50
C SER A 263 0.93 18.08 -11.83
N ASN A 264 1.20 17.61 -10.61
CA ASN A 264 0.23 16.88 -9.78
C ASN A 264 -1.04 17.68 -9.43
N ARG A 265 -1.07 19.00 -9.67
CA ARG A 265 -2.26 19.84 -9.50
C ARG A 265 -3.42 19.37 -10.36
N ALA A 266 -3.16 18.85 -11.56
CA ALA A 266 -4.19 18.31 -12.46
C ALA A 266 -4.84 17.02 -11.94
N LEU A 267 -4.29 16.42 -10.90
CA LEU A 267 -4.72 15.14 -10.30
C LEU A 267 -5.46 15.34 -8.97
N ARG A 268 -5.50 16.59 -8.46
CA ARG A 268 -6.09 16.89 -7.15
C ARG A 268 -7.61 16.79 -7.16
N VAL A 269 -8.13 16.29 -6.06
CA VAL A 269 -9.57 16.17 -5.81
C VAL A 269 -9.91 16.67 -4.40
N GLU A 270 -11.12 17.19 -4.24
CA GLU A 270 -11.63 17.69 -2.96
C GLU A 270 -12.66 16.73 -2.33
N THR A 271 -13.23 15.82 -3.12
CA THR A 271 -14.28 14.90 -2.67
C THR A 271 -14.08 13.49 -3.24
N PRO A 272 -14.63 12.45 -2.58
CA PRO A 272 -14.67 11.10 -3.14
C PRO A 272 -15.37 11.02 -4.51
N ASP A 273 -16.39 11.85 -4.75
CA ASP A 273 -17.11 11.86 -6.03
C ASP A 273 -16.22 12.38 -7.17
N GLN A 274 -15.44 13.44 -6.93
CA GLN A 274 -14.45 13.91 -7.90
C GLN A 274 -13.39 12.83 -8.20
N SER A 275 -12.93 12.11 -7.16
CA SER A 275 -12.01 11.00 -7.35
C SER A 275 -12.62 9.87 -8.19
N LYS A 276 -13.87 9.54 -7.93
CA LYS A 276 -14.66 8.57 -8.71
C LYS A 276 -14.78 9.00 -10.17
N GLU A 277 -15.17 10.26 -10.41
CA GLU A 277 -15.34 10.80 -11.77
C GLU A 277 -14.03 10.72 -12.56
N MET A 278 -12.90 11.14 -11.95
CA MET A 278 -11.58 11.07 -12.57
C MET A 278 -11.16 9.61 -12.86
N LEU A 279 -11.40 8.70 -11.92
CA LEU A 279 -11.14 7.27 -12.08
C LEU A 279 -11.95 6.69 -13.25
N LEU A 280 -13.24 7.00 -13.33
CA LEU A 280 -14.09 6.54 -14.45
C LEU A 280 -13.63 7.11 -15.78
N GLY A 281 -13.19 8.38 -15.83
CA GLY A 281 -12.60 8.99 -17.02
C GLY A 281 -11.34 8.25 -17.48
N VAL A 282 -10.49 7.81 -16.57
CA VAL A 282 -9.33 6.97 -16.90
C VAL A 282 -9.77 5.62 -17.47
N LEU A 283 -10.74 4.94 -16.83
CA LEU A 283 -11.23 3.65 -17.31
C LEU A 283 -12.00 3.76 -18.65
N ASP A 284 -12.51 4.97 -18.99
CA ASP A 284 -13.04 5.33 -20.29
C ASP A 284 -11.96 5.76 -21.30
N ASN A 285 -10.68 5.54 -20.93
CA ASN A 285 -9.51 5.86 -21.73
C ASN A 285 -9.41 7.35 -22.16
N GLN A 286 -9.96 8.26 -21.35
CA GLN A 286 -9.87 9.69 -21.63
C GLN A 286 -8.40 10.16 -21.55
N PRO A 287 -7.87 10.79 -22.62
CA PRO A 287 -6.48 11.27 -22.61
C PRO A 287 -6.26 12.36 -21.56
N GLY A 288 -5.06 12.36 -20.96
CA GLY A 288 -4.67 13.38 -20.00
C GLY A 288 -3.82 12.85 -18.86
N PRO A 289 -3.39 13.73 -17.95
CA PRO A 289 -2.46 13.39 -16.87
C PRO A 289 -2.97 12.27 -15.96
N ALA A 290 -4.29 12.18 -15.73
CA ALA A 290 -4.88 11.13 -14.90
C ALA A 290 -4.70 9.73 -15.52
N ARG A 291 -4.89 9.62 -16.84
CA ARG A 291 -4.62 8.37 -17.56
C ARG A 291 -3.13 8.04 -17.56
N ASP A 292 -2.31 9.02 -17.83
CA ASP A 292 -0.87 8.81 -18.01
C ASP A 292 -0.22 8.36 -16.68
N ILE A 293 -0.59 8.95 -15.53
CA ILE A 293 -0.07 8.50 -14.22
C ILE A 293 -0.56 7.09 -13.87
N VAL A 294 -1.78 6.73 -14.25
CA VAL A 294 -2.28 5.36 -14.05
C VAL A 294 -1.54 4.38 -14.93
N LEU A 295 -1.26 4.71 -16.18
CA LEU A 295 -0.45 3.87 -17.07
C LEU A 295 0.95 3.62 -16.50
N LEU A 296 1.58 4.66 -15.95
CA LEU A 296 2.91 4.57 -15.35
C LEU A 296 2.91 3.68 -14.10
N ASN A 297 2.00 3.90 -13.17
CA ASN A 297 1.90 3.12 -11.94
C ASN A 297 1.39 1.68 -12.19
N ALA A 298 0.45 1.49 -13.11
CA ALA A 298 0.01 0.15 -13.52
C ALA A 298 1.13 -0.62 -14.23
N GLY A 299 1.90 0.04 -15.08
CA GLY A 299 3.07 -0.55 -15.74
C GLY A 299 4.11 -1.05 -14.74
N ALA A 300 4.41 -0.25 -13.73
CA ALA A 300 5.31 -0.64 -12.65
C ALA A 300 4.76 -1.81 -11.80
N ALA A 301 3.45 -1.80 -11.53
CA ALA A 301 2.82 -2.91 -10.80
C ALA A 301 2.83 -4.23 -11.60
N LEU A 302 2.64 -4.18 -12.93
CA LEU A 302 2.77 -5.35 -13.81
C LEU A 302 4.19 -5.90 -13.85
N TYR A 303 5.18 -5.02 -13.85
CA TYR A 303 6.58 -5.40 -13.74
C TYR A 303 6.86 -6.05 -12.38
N ALA A 304 6.43 -5.43 -11.28
CA ALA A 304 6.55 -6.01 -9.95
C ALA A 304 5.85 -7.38 -9.83
N ALA A 305 4.69 -7.55 -10.48
CA ALA A 305 3.95 -8.82 -10.53
C ALA A 305 4.62 -9.91 -11.40
N GLY A 306 5.71 -9.59 -12.10
CA GLY A 306 6.38 -10.51 -13.02
C GLY A 306 5.54 -10.86 -14.27
N VAL A 307 4.56 -10.01 -14.63
CA VAL A 307 3.77 -10.16 -15.86
C VAL A 307 4.53 -9.63 -17.07
N THR A 308 5.43 -8.68 -16.83
CA THR A 308 6.30 -8.08 -17.86
C THR A 308 7.74 -7.98 -17.35
N ASP A 309 8.70 -7.94 -18.29
CA ASP A 309 10.13 -7.89 -17.95
C ASP A 309 10.65 -6.48 -17.69
N SER A 310 9.84 -5.46 -17.94
CA SER A 310 10.18 -4.05 -17.70
C SER A 310 8.94 -3.21 -17.43
N ILE A 311 9.14 -2.04 -16.80
CA ILE A 311 8.08 -1.05 -16.59
C ILE A 311 7.54 -0.56 -17.93
N ALA A 312 8.41 -0.32 -18.94
CA ALA A 312 8.01 0.10 -20.27
C ALA A 312 7.05 -0.90 -20.94
N ALA A 313 7.38 -2.18 -20.90
CA ALA A 313 6.48 -3.24 -21.40
C ALA A 313 5.16 -3.31 -20.61
N GLY A 314 5.21 -3.05 -19.29
CA GLY A 314 4.03 -2.96 -18.45
C GLY A 314 3.12 -1.78 -18.83
N ILE A 315 3.69 -0.63 -19.16
CA ILE A 315 2.96 0.56 -19.62
C ILE A 315 2.22 0.24 -20.93
N GLU A 316 2.88 -0.38 -21.91
CA GLU A 316 2.25 -0.76 -23.18
C GLU A 316 1.11 -1.77 -22.96
N ARG A 317 1.32 -2.75 -22.09
CA ARG A 317 0.27 -3.72 -21.74
C ARG A 317 -0.91 -3.06 -21.00
N SER A 318 -0.65 -2.08 -20.16
CA SER A 318 -1.67 -1.25 -19.50
C SER A 318 -2.47 -0.42 -20.50
N ARG A 319 -1.79 0.12 -21.54
CA ARG A 319 -2.43 0.87 -22.62
C ARG A 319 -3.44 0.00 -23.37
N VAL A 320 -3.04 -1.22 -23.75
CA VAL A 320 -3.94 -2.20 -24.39
C VAL A 320 -5.15 -2.52 -23.52
N ALA A 321 -4.98 -2.64 -22.20
CA ALA A 321 -6.08 -2.91 -21.27
C ALA A 321 -7.09 -1.75 -21.18
N LEU A 322 -6.63 -0.51 -21.30
CA LEU A 322 -7.51 0.68 -21.38
C LEU A 322 -8.17 0.80 -22.76
N ASP A 323 -7.41 0.68 -23.85
CA ASP A 323 -7.90 0.85 -25.22
C ASP A 323 -8.99 -0.16 -25.57
N SER A 324 -8.88 -1.39 -25.06
CA SER A 324 -9.90 -2.44 -25.27
C SER A 324 -11.13 -2.33 -24.38
N GLY A 325 -11.14 -1.43 -23.38
CA GLY A 325 -12.18 -1.35 -22.37
C GLY A 325 -12.15 -2.45 -21.31
N ALA A 326 -11.15 -3.35 -21.34
CA ALA A 326 -11.02 -4.46 -20.40
C ALA A 326 -10.86 -3.99 -18.95
N ALA A 327 -10.16 -2.88 -18.70
CA ALA A 327 -10.02 -2.31 -17.37
C ALA A 327 -11.38 -1.84 -16.80
N LYS A 328 -12.23 -1.25 -17.63
CA LYS A 328 -13.59 -0.86 -17.22
C LYS A 328 -14.48 -2.07 -16.95
N ALA A 329 -14.33 -3.13 -17.75
CA ALA A 329 -15.03 -4.40 -17.52
C ALA A 329 -14.67 -5.01 -16.17
N LYS A 330 -13.38 -4.95 -15.75
CA LYS A 330 -12.91 -5.41 -14.42
C LYS A 330 -13.61 -4.69 -13.26
N LEU A 331 -13.89 -3.41 -13.37
CA LEU A 331 -14.71 -2.71 -12.37
C LEU A 331 -16.12 -3.31 -12.27
N ALA A 332 -16.77 -3.51 -13.40
CA ALA A 332 -18.13 -4.09 -13.43
C ALA A 332 -18.14 -5.53 -12.86
N GLU A 333 -17.15 -6.34 -13.20
CA GLU A 333 -16.96 -7.70 -12.68
C GLU A 333 -16.79 -7.69 -11.15
N LEU A 334 -15.92 -6.81 -10.62
CA LEU A 334 -15.70 -6.70 -9.18
C LEU A 334 -16.95 -6.26 -8.43
N VAL A 335 -17.68 -5.26 -8.97
CA VAL A 335 -18.97 -4.81 -8.39
C VAL A 335 -19.96 -5.96 -8.33
N ALA A 336 -20.13 -6.72 -9.42
CA ALA A 336 -21.03 -7.85 -9.48
C ALA A 336 -20.62 -8.97 -8.52
N ALA A 337 -19.34 -9.38 -8.54
CA ALA A 337 -18.80 -10.44 -7.69
C ALA A 337 -18.91 -10.09 -6.20
N SER A 338 -18.55 -8.86 -5.82
CA SER A 338 -18.61 -8.41 -4.42
C SER A 338 -20.04 -8.35 -3.86
N LYS A 339 -21.04 -8.04 -4.71
CA LYS A 339 -22.46 -8.06 -4.31
C LYS A 339 -23.03 -9.47 -4.25
N ALA A 340 -22.66 -10.34 -5.20
CA ALA A 340 -23.11 -11.73 -5.21
C ALA A 340 -22.52 -12.56 -4.06
N ALA A 341 -21.40 -12.15 -3.53
CA ALA A 341 -20.74 -12.79 -2.40
C ALA A 341 -21.30 -12.33 -1.04
N ALA A 342 -22.04 -11.23 -0.96
CA ALA A 342 -22.63 -10.67 0.28
C ALA A 342 -23.87 -11.46 0.78
#